data_1d02d5856836db28b5ea69d4a54948e0
#
_entry.id   1d02d5856836db28b5ea69d4a54948e0
#
_cell.length_a   1.000
_cell.length_b   1.000
_cell.length_c   1.000
_cell.angle_alpha   90.00
_cell.angle_beta   90.00
_cell.angle_gamma   90.00
#
_symmetry.space_group_name_H-M   'P 1'
#
loop_
_entity.id
_entity.type
_entity.pdbx_description
1 polymer ?
#
loop_
_entity_poly.entity_id
_entity_poly.type
_entity_poly.pdbx_seq_one_letter_code
_entity_poly.pdbx_strand_id
1 'polypeptide(L)'
;MIAVTGLTKRFGPKVAVDDLSFSVKKGEVLGFLGPNGAGKSTTMRMVTGFLPVSSGEVKICDISMIEEPQAAKSKIGYLPESAPLYNDMTVKSFLKFCASMRSLDSSSRREAVDKAIETCFLKNVASQSIGTLSKGYRHRTCLAQALLHDPEVLVLDEPTDGLDPNQKLEVRKLIKNLGKEKAILFSTHILEEVTAACTRAVIVDQGTIVADGTPDELEAKGGGSLYDLFHKVTTFETPAA
;
A
#
# COMPACT_ATOMS: atom_id res chain seq x y z
N MET A 1 1.43 -14.13 6.27
CA MET A 1 2.07 -12.78 6.12
C MET A 1 1.14 -11.68 6.62
N ILE A 2 0.06 -11.34 5.94
CA ILE A 2 -0.99 -10.47 6.50
C ILE A 2 -2.21 -11.34 6.79
N ALA A 3 -2.78 -11.23 7.99
CA ALA A 3 -4.06 -11.82 8.33
C ALA A 3 -4.91 -10.77 9.04
N VAL A 4 -6.11 -10.54 8.54
CA VAL A 4 -7.08 -9.57 9.05
C VAL A 4 -8.38 -10.31 9.33
N THR A 5 -8.91 -10.18 10.55
CA THR A 5 -10.12 -10.88 10.99
C THR A 5 -11.06 -9.92 11.69
N GLY A 6 -12.29 -9.80 11.19
CA GLY A 6 -13.35 -9.01 11.80
C GLY A 6 -13.03 -7.52 11.98
N LEU A 7 -12.19 -6.97 11.09
CA LEU A 7 -11.65 -5.62 11.24
C LEU A 7 -12.73 -4.55 11.12
N THR A 8 -12.92 -3.77 12.17
CA THR A 8 -13.94 -2.71 12.19
C THR A 8 -13.34 -1.39 12.66
N LYS A 9 -13.76 -0.29 12.02
CA LYS A 9 -13.42 1.07 12.44
C LYS A 9 -14.65 1.96 12.50
N ARG A 10 -14.87 2.53 13.68
CA ARG A 10 -15.92 3.51 13.93
C ARG A 10 -15.31 4.88 14.25
N PHE A 11 -15.87 5.93 13.71
CA PHE A 11 -15.60 7.33 14.02
C PHE A 11 -16.89 7.98 14.51
N GLY A 12 -17.11 7.95 15.81
CA GLY A 12 -18.40 8.32 16.37
C GLY A 12 -19.52 7.43 15.78
N PRO A 13 -20.57 8.00 15.19
CA PRO A 13 -21.67 7.24 14.59
C PRO A 13 -21.32 6.61 13.24
N LYS A 14 -20.27 7.09 12.56
CA LYS A 14 -19.86 6.62 11.23
C LYS A 14 -19.04 5.35 11.34
N VAL A 15 -19.48 4.28 10.67
CA VAL A 15 -18.70 3.05 10.44
C VAL A 15 -17.96 3.22 9.13
N ALA A 16 -16.64 3.30 9.19
CA ALA A 16 -15.79 3.49 8.00
C ALA A 16 -15.26 2.16 7.45
N VAL A 17 -15.17 1.14 8.29
CA VAL A 17 -14.80 -0.24 7.96
C VAL A 17 -15.65 -1.14 8.84
N ASP A 18 -16.29 -2.15 8.25
CA ASP A 18 -17.24 -3.03 8.94
C ASP A 18 -16.93 -4.50 8.66
N ASP A 19 -16.48 -5.20 9.69
CA ASP A 19 -16.23 -6.65 9.72
C ASP A 19 -15.35 -7.19 8.55
N LEU A 20 -14.31 -6.45 8.15
CA LEU A 20 -13.43 -6.89 7.07
C LEU A 20 -12.54 -8.07 7.51
N SER A 21 -12.54 -9.12 6.69
CA SER A 21 -11.66 -10.27 6.87
C SER A 21 -11.00 -10.65 5.54
N PHE A 22 -9.66 -10.68 5.54
CA PHE A 22 -8.87 -11.10 4.36
C PHE A 22 -7.46 -11.52 4.79
N SER A 23 -6.74 -12.16 3.88
CA SER A 23 -5.33 -12.51 4.09
C SER A 23 -4.50 -12.22 2.84
N VAL A 24 -3.20 -12.00 3.03
CA VAL A 24 -2.21 -11.89 1.94
C VAL A 24 -1.04 -12.80 2.26
N LYS A 25 -0.74 -13.71 1.34
CA LYS A 25 0.35 -14.68 1.47
C LYS A 25 1.65 -14.14 0.88
N LYS A 26 2.78 -14.77 1.21
CA LYS A 26 4.05 -14.53 0.50
C LYS A 26 3.87 -14.90 -0.98
N GLY A 27 4.37 -14.05 -1.86
CA GLY A 27 4.20 -14.25 -3.30
C GLY A 27 2.87 -13.71 -3.85
N GLU A 28 2.04 -13.08 -3.01
CA GLU A 28 0.74 -12.54 -3.38
C GLU A 28 0.77 -11.00 -3.41
N VAL A 29 0.17 -10.44 -4.45
CA VAL A 29 -0.13 -9.01 -4.58
C VAL A 29 -1.64 -8.86 -4.52
N LEU A 30 -2.15 -8.42 -3.39
CA LEU A 30 -3.58 -8.16 -3.18
C LEU A 30 -3.90 -6.70 -3.50
N GLY A 31 -4.70 -6.48 -4.54
CA GLY A 31 -5.28 -5.18 -4.86
C GLY A 31 -6.54 -4.92 -4.02
N PHE A 32 -6.56 -3.77 -3.36
CA PHE A 32 -7.70 -3.30 -2.56
C PHE A 32 -8.42 -2.21 -3.34
N LEU A 33 -9.37 -2.62 -4.21
CA LEU A 33 -10.07 -1.78 -5.18
C LEU A 33 -11.35 -1.22 -4.58
N GLY A 34 -11.69 0.03 -4.85
CA GLY A 34 -12.95 0.62 -4.41
C GLY A 34 -13.03 2.12 -4.69
N PRO A 35 -14.22 2.71 -4.66
CA PRO A 35 -14.41 4.15 -4.83
C PRO A 35 -13.78 4.95 -3.68
N ASN A 36 -13.72 6.27 -3.85
CA ASN A 36 -13.30 7.15 -2.76
C ASN A 36 -14.31 7.07 -1.60
N GLY A 37 -13.78 6.99 -0.38
CA GLY A 37 -14.64 6.82 0.80
C GLY A 37 -15.03 5.37 1.14
N ALA A 38 -14.70 4.38 0.31
CA ALA A 38 -15.00 2.96 0.56
C ALA A 38 -14.30 2.33 1.78
N GLY A 39 -13.38 3.05 2.45
CA GLY A 39 -12.66 2.54 3.62
C GLY A 39 -11.23 2.06 3.34
N LYS A 40 -10.72 2.15 2.11
CA LYS A 40 -9.39 1.64 1.70
C LYS A 40 -8.25 2.18 2.57
N SER A 41 -8.01 3.49 2.56
CA SER A 41 -6.92 4.11 3.34
C SER A 41 -7.10 3.93 4.85
N THR A 42 -8.34 3.86 5.34
CA THR A 42 -8.63 3.53 6.74
C THR A 42 -8.14 2.11 7.07
N THR A 43 -8.42 1.15 6.20
CA THR A 43 -7.96 -0.23 6.34
C THR A 43 -6.43 -0.31 6.29
N MET A 44 -5.76 0.36 5.32
CA MET A 44 -4.29 0.41 5.25
C MET A 44 -3.67 0.95 6.53
N ARG A 45 -4.23 2.04 7.09
CA ARG A 45 -3.77 2.64 8.34
C ARG A 45 -3.98 1.73 9.56
N MET A 46 -5.04 0.93 9.59
CA MET A 46 -5.25 -0.06 10.65
C MET A 46 -4.30 -1.25 10.52
N VAL A 47 -4.11 -1.78 9.32
CA VAL A 47 -3.19 -2.89 9.03
C VAL A 47 -1.75 -2.52 9.40
N THR A 48 -1.35 -1.26 9.21
CA THR A 48 -0.01 -0.76 9.57
C THR A 48 0.12 -0.31 11.03
N GLY A 49 -0.96 -0.40 11.81
CA GLY A 49 -0.99 0.08 13.20
C GLY A 49 -0.82 1.59 13.35
N PHE A 50 -1.04 2.35 12.27
CA PHE A 50 -1.07 3.81 12.32
C PHE A 50 -2.38 4.33 12.93
N LEU A 51 -3.47 3.59 12.73
CA LEU A 51 -4.78 3.87 13.28
C LEU A 51 -5.23 2.69 14.15
N PRO A 52 -5.63 2.91 15.42
CA PRO A 52 -6.15 1.83 16.25
C PRO A 52 -7.47 1.30 15.70
N VAL A 53 -7.67 -0.02 15.79
CA VAL A 53 -8.91 -0.69 15.43
C VAL A 53 -10.00 -0.41 16.47
N SER A 54 -11.27 -0.47 16.07
CA SER A 54 -12.40 -0.46 17.02
C SER A 54 -12.72 -1.87 17.50
N SER A 55 -12.59 -2.87 16.60
CA SER A 55 -12.65 -4.30 16.92
C SER A 55 -11.97 -5.10 15.81
N GLY A 56 -11.77 -6.40 16.03
CA GLY A 56 -11.07 -7.29 15.12
C GLY A 56 -9.58 -7.39 15.40
N GLU A 57 -8.88 -8.16 14.58
CA GLU A 57 -7.47 -8.47 14.75
C GLU A 57 -6.69 -8.28 13.45
N VAL A 58 -5.44 -7.82 13.58
CA VAL A 58 -4.44 -7.77 12.49
C VAL A 58 -3.20 -8.50 12.95
N LYS A 59 -2.76 -9.48 12.16
CA LYS A 59 -1.47 -10.16 12.32
C LYS A 59 -0.59 -9.94 11.11
N ILE A 60 0.68 -9.65 11.36
CA ILE A 60 1.74 -9.50 10.36
C ILE A 60 2.82 -10.54 10.65
N CYS A 61 3.03 -11.47 9.71
CA CYS A 61 3.94 -12.61 9.93
C CYS A 61 3.64 -13.34 11.25
N ASP A 62 2.36 -13.56 11.52
CA ASP A 62 1.80 -14.19 12.72
C ASP A 62 1.99 -13.41 14.04
N ILE A 63 2.52 -12.18 13.97
CA ILE A 63 2.72 -11.27 15.09
C ILE A 63 1.49 -10.34 15.20
N SER A 64 0.89 -10.26 16.37
CA SER A 64 -0.28 -9.38 16.60
C SER A 64 0.12 -7.90 16.57
N MET A 65 -0.60 -7.11 15.75
CA MET A 65 -0.41 -5.66 15.68
C MET A 65 -0.86 -4.96 16.98
N ILE A 66 -1.72 -5.60 17.78
CA ILE A 66 -2.24 -5.06 19.03
C ILE A 66 -1.30 -5.39 20.19
N GLU A 67 -0.87 -6.64 20.28
CA GLU A 67 -0.07 -7.13 21.43
C GLU A 67 1.42 -6.79 21.28
N GLU A 68 1.95 -6.90 20.04
CA GLU A 68 3.37 -6.70 19.73
C GLU A 68 3.58 -5.70 18.58
N PRO A 69 3.09 -4.45 18.71
CA PRO A 69 3.05 -3.50 17.59
C PRO A 69 4.43 -3.16 17.01
N GLN A 70 5.48 -3.12 17.85
CA GLN A 70 6.84 -2.82 17.39
C GLN A 70 7.41 -3.96 16.54
N ALA A 71 7.23 -5.21 16.97
CA ALA A 71 7.66 -6.39 16.23
C ALA A 71 6.90 -6.51 14.89
N ALA A 72 5.57 -6.33 14.90
CA ALA A 72 4.75 -6.35 13.69
C ALA A 72 5.16 -5.23 12.70
N LYS A 73 5.34 -4.00 13.19
CA LYS A 73 5.74 -2.84 12.35
C LYS A 73 7.16 -2.99 11.77
N SER A 74 8.05 -3.73 12.42
CA SER A 74 9.39 -4.01 11.88
C SER A 74 9.36 -4.83 10.59
N LYS A 75 8.28 -5.59 10.36
CA LYS A 75 8.05 -6.42 9.17
C LYS A 75 7.40 -5.69 8.02
N ILE A 76 6.96 -4.44 8.22
CA ILE A 76 6.16 -3.67 7.25
C ILE A 76 6.97 -2.54 6.65
N GLY A 77 6.96 -2.46 5.31
CA GLY A 77 7.21 -1.24 4.56
C GLY A 77 5.88 -0.56 4.24
N TYR A 78 5.72 0.69 4.64
CA TYR A 78 4.48 1.43 4.42
C TYR A 78 4.70 2.67 3.56
N LEU A 79 3.92 2.77 2.47
CA LEU A 79 3.79 3.95 1.64
C LEU A 79 2.37 4.52 1.87
N PRO A 80 2.21 5.62 2.60
CA PRO A 80 0.92 6.30 2.72
C PRO A 80 0.61 7.12 1.46
N GLU A 81 -0.66 7.41 1.22
CA GLU A 81 -1.16 8.25 0.13
C GLU A 81 -0.45 9.62 0.08
N SER A 82 -0.30 10.27 1.23
CA SER A 82 0.48 11.50 1.37
C SER A 82 1.88 11.18 1.85
N ALA A 83 2.89 11.37 1.00
CA ALA A 83 4.29 11.09 1.32
C ALA A 83 4.83 12.04 2.41
N PRO A 84 5.11 11.55 3.65
CA PRO A 84 5.65 12.36 4.74
C PRO A 84 7.16 12.55 4.56
N LEU A 85 7.56 13.60 3.86
CA LEU A 85 8.94 13.88 3.49
C LEU A 85 9.44 15.18 4.13
N TYR A 86 10.74 15.24 4.42
CA TYR A 86 11.42 16.45 4.89
C TYR A 86 11.95 17.25 3.68
N ASN A 87 11.28 18.35 3.35
CA ASN A 87 11.53 19.12 2.13
C ASN A 87 12.95 19.71 2.06
N ASP A 88 13.57 20.02 3.20
CA ASP A 88 14.90 20.62 3.30
C ASP A 88 16.03 19.59 3.20
N MET A 89 15.71 18.30 3.21
CA MET A 89 16.70 17.24 3.05
C MET A 89 16.87 16.89 1.56
N THR A 90 18.07 16.41 1.19
CA THR A 90 18.24 15.72 -0.09
C THR A 90 17.65 14.32 0.01
N VAL A 91 17.26 13.71 -1.13
CA VAL A 91 16.78 12.34 -1.20
C VAL A 91 17.71 11.38 -0.44
N LYS A 92 19.01 11.43 -0.73
CA LYS A 92 20.00 10.55 -0.09
C LYS A 92 20.13 10.80 1.41
N SER A 93 20.08 12.06 1.86
CA SER A 93 20.13 12.41 3.28
C SER A 93 18.88 11.93 4.02
N PHE A 94 17.72 12.09 3.44
CA PHE A 94 16.45 11.60 3.99
C PHE A 94 16.47 10.07 4.14
N LEU A 95 16.86 9.34 3.09
CA LEU A 95 16.93 7.88 3.16
C LEU A 95 17.96 7.38 4.20
N LYS A 96 19.10 8.05 4.34
CA LYS A 96 20.07 7.75 5.41
C LYS A 96 19.47 7.98 6.80
N PHE A 97 18.74 9.07 6.98
CA PHE A 97 18.03 9.37 8.22
C PHE A 97 17.00 8.27 8.54
N CYS A 98 16.17 7.91 7.58
CA CYS A 98 15.16 6.84 7.77
C CYS A 98 15.82 5.49 8.08
N ALA A 99 16.93 5.15 7.41
CA ALA A 99 17.67 3.92 7.66
C ALA A 99 18.23 3.89 9.10
N SER A 100 18.68 5.05 9.64
CA SER A 100 19.13 5.14 11.02
C SER A 100 18.01 4.95 12.03
N MET A 101 16.81 5.47 11.74
CA MET A 101 15.62 5.30 12.57
C MET A 101 15.10 3.85 12.58
N ARG A 102 15.39 3.08 11.53
CA ARG A 102 15.10 1.63 11.44
C ARG A 102 16.18 0.76 12.11
N SER A 103 17.12 1.36 12.83
CA SER A 103 18.21 0.67 13.55
C SER A 103 19.09 -0.20 12.63
N LEU A 104 19.19 0.13 11.34
CA LEU A 104 20.15 -0.50 10.45
C LEU A 104 21.55 -0.14 10.91
N ASP A 105 22.41 -1.14 11.02
CA ASP A 105 23.80 -0.92 11.40
C ASP A 105 24.54 -0.07 10.33
N SER A 106 25.65 0.54 10.70
CA SER A 106 26.36 1.49 9.84
C SER A 106 26.95 0.86 8.58
N SER A 107 27.21 -0.45 8.58
CA SER A 107 27.74 -1.18 7.41
C SER A 107 26.66 -1.46 6.39
N SER A 108 25.50 -1.98 6.82
CA SER A 108 24.37 -2.31 5.95
C SER A 108 23.57 -1.08 5.49
N ARG A 109 23.60 0.02 6.28
CA ARG A 109 22.85 1.25 5.99
C ARG A 109 23.19 1.86 4.64
N ARG A 110 24.46 1.93 4.28
CA ARG A 110 24.91 2.50 3.01
C ARG A 110 24.39 1.66 1.84
N GLU A 111 24.53 0.37 1.91
CA GLU A 111 24.10 -0.56 0.88
C GLU A 111 22.57 -0.52 0.72
N ALA A 112 21.81 -0.53 1.82
CA ALA A 112 20.37 -0.43 1.82
C ALA A 112 19.88 0.87 1.16
N VAL A 113 20.52 2.00 1.45
CA VAL A 113 20.18 3.30 0.84
C VAL A 113 20.49 3.31 -0.66
N ASP A 114 21.67 2.83 -1.06
CA ASP A 114 22.08 2.81 -2.47
C ASP A 114 21.17 1.84 -3.27
N LYS A 115 20.83 0.67 -2.71
CA LYS A 115 19.86 -0.28 -3.29
C LYS A 115 18.45 0.34 -3.43
N ALA A 116 17.95 1.04 -2.39
CA ALA A 116 16.64 1.68 -2.45
C ALA A 116 16.58 2.81 -3.50
N ILE A 117 17.65 3.61 -3.62
CA ILE A 117 17.80 4.65 -4.66
C ILE A 117 17.75 4.03 -6.06
N GLU A 118 18.44 2.90 -6.26
CA GLU A 118 18.44 2.20 -7.55
C GLU A 118 17.07 1.59 -7.87
N THR A 119 16.50 0.86 -6.92
CA THR A 119 15.21 0.17 -7.06
C THR A 119 14.06 1.14 -7.40
N CYS A 120 14.10 2.35 -6.82
CA CYS A 120 13.06 3.37 -7.03
C CYS A 120 13.43 4.41 -8.10
N PHE A 121 14.46 4.17 -8.92
CA PHE A 121 14.88 5.05 -10.04
C PHE A 121 15.18 6.49 -9.60
N LEU A 122 15.90 6.65 -8.47
CA LEU A 122 16.19 7.96 -7.87
C LEU A 122 17.63 8.43 -8.09
N LYS A 123 18.46 7.72 -8.87
CA LYS A 123 19.90 8.02 -9.06
C LYS A 123 20.13 9.48 -9.50
N ASN A 124 19.35 9.96 -10.47
CA ASN A 124 19.52 11.29 -11.06
C ASN A 124 19.12 12.45 -10.11
N VAL A 125 18.34 12.16 -9.06
CA VAL A 125 17.83 13.15 -8.11
C VAL A 125 18.32 12.92 -6.68
N ALA A 126 19.21 11.96 -6.47
CA ALA A 126 19.68 11.56 -5.14
C ALA A 126 20.28 12.71 -4.30
N SER A 127 20.90 13.69 -4.97
CA SER A 127 21.51 14.87 -4.35
C SER A 127 20.60 16.11 -4.36
N GLN A 128 19.40 16.03 -4.96
CA GLN A 128 18.46 17.14 -5.00
C GLN A 128 17.67 17.25 -3.70
N SER A 129 17.30 18.47 -3.32
CA SER A 129 16.38 18.74 -2.22
C SER A 129 14.98 18.20 -2.56
N ILE A 130 14.36 17.49 -1.60
CA ILE A 130 13.03 16.90 -1.76
C ILE A 130 11.97 17.95 -2.10
N GLY A 131 12.10 19.16 -1.54
CA GLY A 131 11.17 20.27 -1.82
C GLY A 131 11.15 20.71 -3.29
N THR A 132 12.21 20.44 -4.06
CA THR A 132 12.31 20.81 -5.47
C THR A 132 11.88 19.69 -6.43
N LEU A 133 11.52 18.52 -5.90
CA LEU A 133 11.14 17.37 -6.71
C LEU A 133 9.70 17.46 -7.19
N SER A 134 9.45 16.89 -8.38
CA SER A 134 8.08 16.62 -8.85
C SER A 134 7.33 15.67 -7.90
N LYS A 135 5.99 15.66 -7.95
CA LYS A 135 5.15 14.76 -7.15
C LYS A 135 5.60 13.30 -7.31
N GLY A 136 5.91 12.87 -8.54
CA GLY A 136 6.34 11.51 -8.83
C GLY A 136 7.69 11.14 -8.18
N TYR A 137 8.68 12.00 -8.19
CA TYR A 137 9.95 11.75 -7.50
C TYR A 137 9.79 11.76 -5.98
N ARG A 138 8.94 12.63 -5.44
CA ARG A 138 8.60 12.62 -4.01
C ARG A 138 7.94 11.30 -3.60
N HIS A 139 6.99 10.82 -4.39
CA HIS A 139 6.30 9.55 -4.14
C HIS A 139 7.27 8.36 -4.19
N ARG A 140 8.15 8.30 -5.21
CA ARG A 140 9.19 7.28 -5.31
C ARG A 140 10.22 7.36 -4.17
N THR A 141 10.51 8.56 -3.66
CA THR A 141 11.38 8.72 -2.47
C THR A 141 10.72 8.11 -1.23
N CYS A 142 9.42 8.28 -1.05
CA CYS A 142 8.67 7.65 0.04
C CYS A 142 8.59 6.11 -0.13
N LEU A 143 8.43 5.62 -1.37
CA LEU A 143 8.49 4.18 -1.64
C LEU A 143 9.89 3.61 -1.31
N ALA A 144 10.97 4.32 -1.68
CA ALA A 144 12.33 3.93 -1.33
C ALA A 144 12.52 3.82 0.20
N GLN A 145 11.95 4.76 0.96
CA GLN A 145 11.96 4.70 2.43
C GLN A 145 11.26 3.44 2.96
N ALA A 146 10.16 3.03 2.34
CA ALA A 146 9.43 1.83 2.74
C ALA A 146 10.22 0.53 2.50
N LEU A 147 11.19 0.54 1.58
CA LEU A 147 12.00 -0.63 1.20
C LEU A 147 13.34 -0.75 1.95
N LEU A 148 13.76 0.27 2.70
CA LEU A 148 15.11 0.36 3.30
C LEU A 148 15.51 -0.84 4.16
N HIS A 149 14.59 -1.40 4.94
CA HIS A 149 14.85 -2.49 5.88
C HIS A 149 14.45 -3.86 5.32
N ASP A 150 14.27 -3.94 4.00
CA ASP A 150 13.88 -5.14 3.26
C ASP A 150 12.68 -5.89 3.89
N PRO A 151 11.53 -5.22 4.07
CA PRO A 151 10.39 -5.77 4.78
C PRO A 151 9.83 -7.00 4.07
N GLU A 152 9.23 -7.91 4.84
CA GLU A 152 8.52 -9.10 4.32
C GLU A 152 7.13 -8.73 3.76
N VAL A 153 6.56 -7.63 4.27
CA VAL A 153 5.22 -7.13 3.92
C VAL A 153 5.32 -5.69 3.41
N LEU A 154 4.65 -5.40 2.31
CA LEU A 154 4.48 -4.02 1.81
C LEU A 154 3.00 -3.64 1.85
N VAL A 155 2.71 -2.49 2.44
CA VAL A 155 1.39 -1.86 2.40
C VAL A 155 1.53 -0.53 1.67
N LEU A 156 0.85 -0.40 0.53
CA LEU A 156 1.01 0.73 -0.38
C LEU A 156 -0.36 1.40 -0.61
N ASP A 157 -0.51 2.62 -0.16
CA ASP A 157 -1.77 3.37 -0.31
C ASP A 157 -1.67 4.26 -1.56
N GLU A 158 -2.42 3.93 -2.62
CA GLU A 158 -2.44 4.60 -3.92
C GLU A 158 -1.01 4.79 -4.53
N PRO A 159 -0.22 3.70 -4.75
CA PRO A 159 1.21 3.79 -5.06
C PRO A 159 1.54 4.47 -6.39
N THR A 160 0.58 4.68 -7.26
CA THR A 160 0.77 5.29 -8.58
C THR A 160 0.06 6.64 -8.72
N ASP A 161 -0.57 7.15 -7.63
CA ASP A 161 -1.26 8.43 -7.71
C ASP A 161 -0.32 9.59 -8.04
N GLY A 162 -0.75 10.44 -8.97
CA GLY A 162 0.01 11.60 -9.42
C GLY A 162 1.29 11.29 -10.21
N LEU A 163 1.48 10.07 -10.68
CA LEU A 163 2.55 9.68 -11.60
C LEU A 163 2.10 9.83 -13.05
N ASP A 164 3.05 10.16 -13.94
CA ASP A 164 2.81 10.08 -15.38
C ASP A 164 2.71 8.62 -15.88
N PRO A 165 2.20 8.36 -17.10
CA PRO A 165 1.99 7.01 -17.59
C PRO A 165 3.24 6.11 -17.58
N ASN A 166 4.42 6.67 -17.90
CA ASN A 166 5.68 5.89 -17.90
C ASN A 166 6.09 5.53 -16.48
N GLN A 167 5.99 6.48 -15.56
CA GLN A 167 6.27 6.25 -14.14
C GLN A 167 5.31 5.23 -13.52
N LYS A 168 4.01 5.28 -13.86
CA LYS A 168 3.04 4.26 -13.44
C LYS A 168 3.45 2.87 -13.89
N LEU A 169 3.88 2.73 -15.15
CA LEU A 169 4.34 1.46 -15.68
C LEU A 169 5.57 0.92 -14.93
N GLU A 170 6.54 1.78 -14.60
CA GLU A 170 7.73 1.42 -13.82
C GLU A 170 7.36 0.94 -12.41
N VAL A 171 6.47 1.68 -11.71
CA VAL A 171 6.03 1.30 -10.35
C VAL A 171 5.21 0.01 -10.35
N ARG A 172 4.31 -0.19 -11.33
CA ARG A 172 3.57 -1.46 -11.50
C ARG A 172 4.50 -2.65 -11.71
N LYS A 173 5.52 -2.52 -12.59
CA LYS A 173 6.54 -3.56 -12.80
C LYS A 173 7.32 -3.83 -11.50
N LEU A 174 7.68 -2.80 -10.76
CA LEU A 174 8.37 -2.92 -9.48
C LEU A 174 7.51 -3.69 -8.46
N ILE A 175 6.24 -3.31 -8.28
CA ILE A 175 5.29 -4.01 -7.39
C ILE A 175 5.18 -5.49 -7.77
N LYS A 176 4.98 -5.79 -9.06
CA LYS A 176 4.89 -7.16 -9.56
C LYS A 176 6.17 -7.98 -9.30
N ASN A 177 7.34 -7.36 -9.43
CA ASN A 177 8.61 -8.04 -9.16
C ASN A 177 8.81 -8.28 -7.65
N LEU A 178 8.56 -7.29 -6.81
CA LEU A 178 8.64 -7.42 -5.37
C LEU A 178 7.63 -8.45 -4.82
N GLY A 179 6.46 -8.52 -5.44
CA GLY A 179 5.39 -9.45 -5.09
C GLY A 179 5.75 -10.92 -5.24
N LYS A 180 6.81 -11.27 -6.00
CA LYS A 180 7.28 -12.67 -6.11
C LYS A 180 7.84 -13.22 -4.80
N GLU A 181 8.36 -12.34 -3.93
CA GLU A 181 9.04 -12.72 -2.69
C GLU A 181 8.40 -12.13 -1.44
N LYS A 182 7.56 -11.13 -1.59
CA LYS A 182 6.91 -10.39 -0.50
C LYS A 182 5.39 -10.58 -0.54
N ALA A 183 4.73 -10.29 0.58
CA ALA A 183 3.29 -10.09 0.61
C ALA A 183 3.00 -8.61 0.38
N ILE A 184 2.24 -8.27 -0.65
CA ILE A 184 1.92 -6.88 -0.97
C ILE A 184 0.42 -6.64 -0.89
N LEU A 185 0.03 -5.65 -0.12
CA LEU A 185 -1.32 -5.10 -0.07
C LEU A 185 -1.26 -3.68 -0.62
N PHE A 186 -1.97 -3.40 -1.72
CA PHE A 186 -2.04 -2.02 -2.19
C PHE A 186 -3.47 -1.59 -2.52
N SER A 187 -3.78 -0.33 -2.19
CA SER A 187 -5.05 0.28 -2.52
C SER A 187 -4.98 0.96 -3.88
N THR A 188 -6.09 0.91 -4.61
CA THR A 188 -6.26 1.66 -5.84
C THR A 188 -7.74 1.90 -6.13
N HIS A 189 -8.03 2.92 -6.93
CA HIS A 189 -9.33 3.14 -7.55
C HIS A 189 -9.26 2.93 -9.08
N ILE A 190 -8.10 2.48 -9.59
CA ILE A 190 -7.81 2.31 -11.02
C ILE A 190 -7.85 0.82 -11.39
N LEU A 191 -8.83 0.43 -12.19
CA LEU A 191 -9.07 -0.96 -12.58
C LEU A 191 -7.89 -1.58 -13.35
N GLU A 192 -7.24 -0.81 -14.23
CA GLU A 192 -6.07 -1.30 -14.99
C GLU A 192 -4.86 -1.64 -14.10
N GLU A 193 -4.79 -1.12 -12.89
CA GLU A 193 -3.74 -1.50 -11.95
C GLU A 193 -3.94 -2.89 -11.39
N VAL A 194 -5.19 -3.26 -11.18
CA VAL A 194 -5.55 -4.60 -10.71
C VAL A 194 -5.12 -5.65 -11.73
N THR A 195 -5.50 -5.49 -12.99
CA THR A 195 -5.13 -6.45 -14.06
C THR A 195 -3.64 -6.46 -14.35
N ALA A 196 -2.94 -5.31 -14.20
CA ALA A 196 -1.51 -5.19 -14.52
C ALA A 196 -0.57 -5.73 -13.42
N ALA A 197 -0.95 -5.62 -12.14
CA ALA A 197 -0.02 -5.84 -11.03
C ALA A 197 -0.50 -6.85 -9.98
N CYS A 198 -1.82 -7.12 -9.86
CA CYS A 198 -2.34 -7.98 -8.80
C CYS A 198 -2.34 -9.46 -9.20
N THR A 199 -2.14 -10.33 -8.21
CA THR A 199 -2.44 -11.77 -8.31
C THR A 199 -3.86 -12.07 -7.83
N ARG A 200 -4.41 -11.23 -6.97
CA ARG A 200 -5.77 -11.28 -6.44
C ARG A 200 -6.24 -9.86 -6.12
N ALA A 201 -7.53 -9.61 -6.19
CA ALA A 201 -8.10 -8.34 -5.78
C ALA A 201 -9.38 -8.55 -4.97
N VAL A 202 -9.60 -7.62 -4.05
CA VAL A 202 -10.88 -7.44 -3.36
C VAL A 202 -11.49 -6.13 -3.78
N ILE A 203 -12.80 -6.12 -4.02
CA ILE A 203 -13.56 -4.89 -4.25
C ILE A 203 -14.23 -4.52 -2.92
N VAL A 204 -13.99 -3.28 -2.49
CA VAL A 204 -14.52 -2.75 -1.23
C VAL A 204 -15.48 -1.63 -1.53
N ASP A 205 -16.65 -1.69 -0.91
CA ASP A 205 -17.62 -0.62 -0.93
C ASP A 205 -18.22 -0.43 0.47
N GLN A 206 -18.44 0.82 0.87
CA GLN A 206 -19.03 1.20 2.17
C GLN A 206 -18.46 0.44 3.37
N GLY A 207 -17.13 0.22 3.36
CA GLY A 207 -16.43 -0.44 4.46
C GLY A 207 -16.50 -1.95 4.48
N THR A 208 -17.11 -2.60 3.47
CA THR A 208 -17.25 -4.07 3.36
C THR A 208 -16.60 -4.60 2.09
N ILE A 209 -16.17 -5.89 2.10
CA ILE A 209 -15.73 -6.58 0.88
C ILE A 209 -16.96 -7.07 0.12
N VAL A 210 -17.13 -6.61 -1.12
CA VAL A 210 -18.27 -6.96 -1.99
C VAL A 210 -17.88 -7.96 -3.08
N ALA A 211 -16.61 -8.11 -3.40
CA ALA A 211 -16.10 -9.15 -4.29
C ALA A 211 -14.65 -9.51 -3.96
N ASP A 212 -14.26 -10.75 -4.23
CA ASP A 212 -12.92 -11.30 -4.01
C ASP A 212 -12.62 -12.35 -5.08
N GLY A 213 -11.41 -12.31 -5.64
CA GLY A 213 -10.95 -13.27 -6.65
C GLY A 213 -9.69 -12.80 -7.37
N THR A 214 -9.19 -13.66 -8.26
CA THR A 214 -8.16 -13.27 -9.23
C THR A 214 -8.76 -12.27 -10.23
N PRO A 215 -7.94 -11.45 -10.93
CA PRO A 215 -8.45 -10.55 -11.96
C PRO A 215 -9.34 -11.27 -12.99
N ASP A 216 -8.93 -12.45 -13.47
CA ASP A 216 -9.68 -13.25 -14.45
C ASP A 216 -11.03 -13.72 -13.89
N GLU A 217 -11.08 -14.17 -12.62
CA GLU A 217 -12.33 -14.57 -11.96
C GLU A 217 -13.29 -13.39 -11.77
N LEU A 218 -12.75 -12.22 -11.43
CA LEU A 218 -13.55 -11.00 -11.28
C LEU A 218 -14.09 -10.52 -12.63
N GLU A 219 -13.29 -10.55 -13.70
CA GLU A 219 -13.76 -10.25 -15.05
C GLU A 219 -14.85 -11.21 -15.49
N ALA A 220 -14.70 -12.51 -15.24
CA ALA A 220 -15.73 -13.51 -15.56
C ALA A 220 -17.05 -13.25 -14.79
N LYS A 221 -16.97 -12.89 -13.49
CA LYS A 221 -18.15 -12.49 -12.69
C LYS A 221 -18.82 -11.22 -13.22
N GLY A 222 -18.06 -10.34 -13.86
CA GLY A 222 -18.54 -9.11 -14.49
C GLY A 222 -19.18 -9.32 -15.88
N GLY A 223 -19.13 -10.53 -16.43
CA GLY A 223 -19.60 -10.80 -17.80
C GLY A 223 -18.54 -10.51 -18.86
N GLY A 224 -17.25 -10.53 -18.49
CA GLY A 224 -16.10 -10.32 -19.36
C GLY A 224 -15.38 -8.99 -19.13
N SER A 225 -15.80 -8.21 -18.13
CA SER A 225 -15.17 -6.92 -17.81
C SER A 225 -15.13 -6.68 -16.30
N LEU A 226 -13.94 -6.34 -15.77
CA LEU A 226 -13.79 -5.90 -14.39
C LEU A 226 -14.54 -4.59 -14.13
N TYR A 227 -14.67 -3.73 -15.15
CA TYR A 227 -15.42 -2.48 -15.07
C TYR A 227 -16.92 -2.75 -14.80
N ASP A 228 -17.53 -3.68 -15.52
CA ASP A 228 -18.93 -4.01 -15.35
C ASP A 228 -19.21 -4.63 -13.97
N LEU A 229 -18.30 -5.50 -13.49
CA LEU A 229 -18.41 -6.01 -12.13
C LEU A 229 -18.33 -4.86 -11.12
N PHE A 230 -17.31 -4.02 -11.23
CA PHE A 230 -17.09 -2.89 -10.32
C PHE A 230 -18.35 -2.01 -10.26
N HIS A 231 -18.88 -1.62 -11.42
CA HIS A 231 -20.09 -0.81 -11.50
C HIS A 231 -21.32 -1.49 -10.90
N LYS A 232 -21.43 -2.81 -11.04
CA LYS A 232 -22.55 -3.60 -10.53
C LYS A 232 -22.54 -3.75 -9.00
N VAL A 233 -21.33 -3.85 -8.40
CA VAL A 233 -21.20 -4.16 -6.97
C VAL A 233 -20.90 -2.93 -6.11
N THR A 234 -20.55 -1.79 -6.71
CA THR A 234 -20.37 -0.54 -5.98
C THR A 234 -21.59 0.37 -6.15
N THR A 235 -22.14 0.83 -5.04
CA THR A 235 -23.26 1.77 -5.03
C THR A 235 -22.75 3.17 -5.30
N PHE A 236 -23.04 3.70 -6.50
CA PHE A 236 -22.87 5.13 -6.75
C PHE A 236 -24.00 5.89 -6.04
N GLU A 237 -23.79 6.29 -4.80
CA GLU A 237 -24.60 7.36 -4.24
C GLU A 237 -24.28 8.64 -5.01
N THR A 238 -25.20 9.06 -5.86
CA THR A 238 -25.23 10.45 -6.33
C THR A 238 -25.34 11.31 -5.08
N PRO A 239 -24.44 12.26 -4.82
CA PRO A 239 -24.59 13.15 -3.68
C PRO A 239 -25.97 13.79 -3.79
N ALA A 240 -26.79 13.66 -2.74
CA ALA A 240 -28.05 14.38 -2.65
C ALA A 240 -27.73 15.88 -2.79
N ALA A 241 -28.35 16.51 -3.78
CA ALA A 241 -28.21 17.92 -4.12
C ALA A 241 -28.67 18.83 -2.99
#